data_50b67d4d415f1234a7ed872d4f997135
#
_entry.id   50b67d4d415f1234a7ed872d4f997135
#
_cell.length_a   1.000
_cell.length_b   1.000
_cell.length_c   1.000
_cell.angle_alpha   90.00
_cell.angle_beta   90.00
_cell.angle_gamma   90.00
#
_symmetry.space_group_name_H-M   'P 1'
#
loop_
_entity.id
_entity.type
_entity.pdbx_description
1 polymer ?
#
loop_
_entity_poly.entity_id
_entity_poly.type
_entity_poly.pdbx_seq_one_letter_code
_entity_poly.pdbx_strand_id
1 'polypeptide(L)'
;MVDILENSRVEFKIKLVDDLEETIIGFLNSKDGGTIYLGVNDAGKIIGLNSNLDLLQRKIKDRIISNIEPSVLGLFDLETLTYEGKNYLKITIAR
;
A
#
# COMPACT_ATOMS: atom_id res chain seq x y z
N MET A 1 -17.57 9.98 4.56
CA MET A 1 -16.90 8.70 4.79
C MET A 1 -16.55 8.06 3.46
N VAL A 2 -15.37 7.52 3.36
CA VAL A 2 -14.95 6.86 2.13
C VAL A 2 -15.31 5.38 2.23
N ASP A 3 -16.16 4.92 1.35
CA ASP A 3 -16.47 3.50 1.27
C ASP A 3 -15.43 2.81 0.42
N ILE A 4 -14.38 2.30 1.08
CA ILE A 4 -13.35 1.55 0.40
C ILE A 4 -13.67 0.08 0.58
N LEU A 5 -13.85 -0.61 -0.53
CA LEU A 5 -14.14 -2.04 -0.52
C LEU A 5 -12.95 -2.81 -1.07
N GLU A 6 -12.52 -3.82 -0.34
CA GLU A 6 -11.48 -4.71 -0.82
C GLU A 6 -12.02 -5.52 -2.00
N ASN A 7 -11.21 -5.66 -3.05
CA ASN A 7 -11.55 -6.44 -4.23
C ASN A 7 -10.25 -6.87 -4.91
N SER A 8 -10.34 -7.39 -6.13
CA SER A 8 -9.15 -7.88 -6.85
C SER A 8 -8.11 -6.80 -7.16
N ARG A 9 -8.47 -5.51 -6.99
CA ARG A 9 -7.59 -4.38 -7.28
C ARG A 9 -7.25 -3.55 -6.06
N VAL A 10 -7.79 -3.91 -4.89
CA VAL A 10 -7.59 -3.17 -3.64
C VAL A 10 -7.29 -4.18 -2.54
N GLU A 11 -6.19 -3.96 -1.85
CA GLU A 11 -5.76 -4.83 -0.76
C GLU A 11 -5.65 -4.01 0.52
N PHE A 12 -6.22 -4.51 1.62
CA PHE A 12 -6.12 -3.87 2.93
C PHE A 12 -5.14 -4.63 3.81
N LYS A 13 -4.26 -3.89 4.48
CA LYS A 13 -3.31 -4.45 5.45
C LYS A 13 -3.31 -3.57 6.68
N ILE A 14 -3.33 -4.18 7.86
CA ILE A 14 -3.32 -3.42 9.11
C ILE A 14 -1.95 -2.78 9.33
N LYS A 15 -0.89 -3.45 8.90
CA LYS A 15 0.49 -2.98 9.08
C LYS A 15 1.35 -3.48 7.93
N LEU A 16 2.60 -3.05 7.90
CA LEU A 16 3.56 -3.56 6.92
C LEU A 16 3.80 -5.05 7.19
N VAL A 17 3.64 -5.86 6.17
CA VAL A 17 3.71 -7.32 6.27
C VAL A 17 4.77 -7.88 5.32
N ASP A 18 5.14 -9.14 5.56
CA ASP A 18 6.22 -9.78 4.81
C ASP A 18 5.84 -10.09 3.36
N ASP A 19 4.55 -10.24 3.08
CA ASP A 19 4.09 -10.57 1.73
C ASP A 19 3.82 -9.34 0.84
N LEU A 20 4.30 -8.17 1.26
CA LEU A 20 4.07 -6.93 0.50
C LEU A 20 4.56 -7.05 -0.95
N GLU A 21 5.75 -7.59 -1.14
CA GLU A 21 6.33 -7.74 -2.48
C GLU A 21 5.48 -8.64 -3.38
N GLU A 22 4.94 -9.73 -2.82
CA GLU A 22 4.09 -10.64 -3.57
C GLU A 22 2.82 -9.94 -4.04
N THR A 23 2.22 -9.14 -3.16
CA THR A 23 1.03 -8.37 -3.50
C THR A 23 1.32 -7.36 -4.59
N ILE A 24 2.45 -6.66 -4.49
CA ILE A 24 2.86 -5.68 -5.51
C ILE A 24 3.09 -6.36 -6.85
N ILE A 25 3.78 -7.48 -6.86
CA ILE A 25 4.04 -8.24 -8.09
C ILE A 25 2.72 -8.69 -8.72
N GLY A 26 1.78 -9.14 -7.89
CA GLY A 26 0.46 -9.51 -8.38
C GLY A 26 -0.24 -8.35 -9.10
N PHE A 27 -0.16 -7.15 -8.52
CA PHE A 27 -0.75 -5.96 -9.16
C PHE A 27 0.00 -5.54 -10.42
N LEU A 28 1.33 -5.67 -10.43
CA LEU A 28 2.11 -5.35 -11.63
C LEU A 28 1.77 -6.28 -12.79
N ASN A 29 1.38 -7.50 -12.49
CA ASN A 29 0.98 -8.48 -13.49
C ASN A 29 -0.50 -8.41 -13.84
N SER A 30 -1.28 -7.62 -13.13
CA SER A 30 -2.70 -7.47 -13.43
C SER A 30 -2.90 -6.41 -14.51
N LYS A 31 -4.05 -6.47 -15.15
CA LYS A 31 -4.36 -5.58 -16.26
C LYS A 31 -4.38 -4.11 -15.86
N ASP A 32 -4.88 -3.82 -14.68
CA ASP A 32 -5.16 -2.44 -14.25
C ASP A 32 -4.33 -1.98 -13.06
N GLY A 33 -3.35 -2.75 -12.63
CA GLY A 33 -2.59 -2.43 -11.43
C GLY A 33 -3.42 -2.65 -10.17
N GLY A 34 -3.17 -1.85 -9.15
CA GLY A 34 -3.93 -1.96 -7.92
C GLY A 34 -3.49 -0.98 -6.85
N THR A 35 -4.16 -1.05 -5.72
CA THR A 35 -3.91 -0.16 -4.59
C THR A 35 -3.83 -0.99 -3.30
N ILE A 36 -2.85 -0.66 -2.46
CA ILE A 36 -2.69 -1.26 -1.15
C ILE A 36 -2.86 -0.17 -0.10
N TYR A 37 -3.73 -0.41 0.87
CA TYR A 37 -3.90 0.50 2.00
C TYR A 37 -3.32 -0.13 3.24
N LEU A 38 -2.38 0.54 3.89
CA LEU A 38 -1.81 0.13 5.17
C LEU A 38 -2.47 0.93 6.29
N GLY A 39 -2.85 0.26 7.36
CA GLY A 39 -3.57 0.87 8.45
C GLY A 39 -5.09 0.73 8.31
N VAL A 40 -5.53 -0.18 7.45
CA VAL A 40 -6.95 -0.43 7.17
C VAL A 40 -7.21 -1.93 7.37
N ASN A 41 -8.27 -2.28 8.06
CA ASN A 41 -8.60 -3.69 8.30
C ASN A 41 -9.42 -4.29 7.14
N ASP A 42 -9.69 -5.57 7.20
CA ASP A 42 -10.37 -6.30 6.13
C ASP A 42 -11.79 -5.77 5.85
N ALA A 43 -12.40 -5.11 6.82
CA ALA A 43 -13.72 -4.52 6.64
C ALA A 43 -13.66 -3.14 6.01
N GLY A 44 -12.48 -2.64 5.68
CA GLY A 44 -12.30 -1.31 5.12
C GLY A 44 -12.28 -0.22 6.17
N LYS A 45 -12.18 -0.57 7.45
CA LYS A 45 -12.14 0.41 8.53
C LYS A 45 -10.72 0.89 8.74
N ILE A 46 -10.54 2.21 8.82
CA ILE A 46 -9.23 2.82 9.04
C ILE A 46 -8.87 2.68 10.51
N ILE A 47 -7.86 1.88 10.78
CA ILE A 47 -7.35 1.62 12.13
C ILE A 47 -6.24 2.62 12.47
N GLY A 48 -5.48 3.03 11.48
CA GLY A 48 -4.36 3.93 11.64
C GLY A 48 -3.05 3.21 11.83
N LEU A 49 -1.96 3.95 11.65
CA LEU A 49 -0.60 3.45 11.81
C LEU A 49 0.06 4.21 12.95
N ASN A 50 0.73 3.48 13.83
CA ASN A 50 1.42 4.05 14.99
C ASN A 50 2.90 4.30 14.73
N SER A 51 3.37 4.03 13.53
CA SER A 51 4.78 4.16 13.17
C SER A 51 5.10 5.58 12.69
N ASN A 52 6.39 5.92 12.71
CA ASN A 52 6.87 7.11 12.03
C ASN A 52 6.64 6.92 10.53
N LEU A 53 5.77 7.74 9.95
CA LEU A 53 5.35 7.56 8.56
C LEU A 53 6.47 7.82 7.56
N ASP A 54 7.35 8.78 7.84
CA ASP A 54 8.48 9.03 6.96
C ASP A 54 9.42 7.82 6.90
N LEU A 55 9.68 7.22 8.05
CA LEU A 55 10.51 6.04 8.13
C LEU A 55 9.83 4.85 7.45
N LEU A 56 8.53 4.72 7.66
CA LEU A 56 7.75 3.63 7.04
C LEU A 56 7.76 3.73 5.53
N GLN A 57 7.54 4.92 4.98
CA GLN A 57 7.58 5.14 3.54
C GLN A 57 8.95 4.79 2.96
N ARG A 58 10.01 5.18 3.65
CA ARG A 58 11.38 4.89 3.23
C ARG A 58 11.64 3.39 3.20
N LYS A 59 11.17 2.70 4.23
CA LYS A 59 11.28 1.25 4.35
C LYS A 59 10.56 0.54 3.20
N ILE A 60 9.36 0.98 2.89
CA ILE A 60 8.58 0.40 1.80
C ILE A 60 9.27 0.63 0.46
N LYS A 61 9.73 1.84 0.21
CA LYS A 61 10.49 2.16 -1.01
C LYS A 61 11.71 1.26 -1.15
N ASP A 62 12.48 1.12 -0.08
CA ASP A 62 13.69 0.31 -0.10
C ASP A 62 13.36 -1.15 -0.39
N ARG A 63 12.28 -1.68 0.17
CA ARG A 63 11.86 -3.05 -0.09
C ARG A 63 11.46 -3.24 -1.55
N ILE A 64 10.73 -2.29 -2.11
CA ILE A 64 10.29 -2.37 -3.51
C ILE A 64 11.51 -2.33 -4.43
N ILE A 65 12.41 -1.39 -4.21
CA ILE A 65 13.59 -1.21 -5.06
C ILE A 65 14.53 -2.41 -4.95
N SER A 66 14.70 -2.97 -3.76
CA SER A 66 15.66 -4.04 -3.51
C SER A 66 15.16 -5.41 -3.93
N ASN A 67 13.86 -5.64 -3.93
CA ASN A 67 13.29 -6.98 -4.09
C ASN A 67 12.46 -7.16 -5.36
N ILE A 68 12.19 -6.09 -6.08
CA ILE A 68 11.40 -6.14 -7.31
C ILE A 68 12.23 -5.50 -8.41
N GLU A 69 12.03 -5.96 -9.65
CA GLU A 69 12.81 -5.49 -10.79
C GLU A 69 12.84 -3.96 -10.88
N PRO A 70 13.98 -3.40 -11.32
CA PRO A 70 14.27 -1.97 -11.19
C PRO A 70 13.34 -1.04 -11.96
N SER A 71 12.63 -1.53 -12.94
CA SER A 71 11.77 -0.69 -13.74
C SER A 71 10.52 -0.22 -13.00
N VAL A 72 10.29 -0.67 -11.77
CA VAL A 72 9.06 -0.31 -11.03
C VAL A 72 9.08 1.10 -10.45
N LEU A 73 10.21 1.79 -10.47
CA LEU A 73 10.31 3.13 -9.87
C LEU A 73 9.26 4.12 -10.39
N GLY A 74 8.89 4.03 -11.66
CA GLY A 74 7.87 4.87 -12.22
C GLY A 74 6.47 4.29 -12.16
N LEU A 75 6.33 3.10 -11.54
CA LEU A 75 5.07 2.37 -11.53
C LEU A 75 4.40 2.32 -10.17
N PHE A 76 4.99 2.92 -9.16
CA PHE A 76 4.35 2.97 -7.85
C PHE A 76 4.40 4.36 -7.25
N ASP A 77 3.46 4.64 -6.37
CA ASP A 77 3.39 5.89 -5.65
C ASP A 77 2.96 5.63 -4.21
N LEU A 78 3.49 6.42 -3.28
CA LEU A 78 3.17 6.33 -1.87
C LEU A 78 2.55 7.64 -1.41
N GLU A 79 1.46 7.55 -0.67
CA GLU A 79 0.75 8.72 -0.18
C GLU A 79 0.30 8.51 1.25
N THR A 80 0.57 9.47 2.13
CA THR A 80 0.07 9.44 3.50
C THR A 80 -1.26 10.17 3.55
N LEU A 81 -2.24 9.52 4.15
CA LEU A 81 -3.59 10.05 4.25
C LEU A 81 -4.01 10.09 5.72
N THR A 82 -4.95 10.96 6.04
CA THR A 82 -5.46 11.11 7.40
C THR A 82 -6.99 11.08 7.37
N TYR A 83 -7.57 10.32 8.30
CA TYR A 83 -9.01 10.24 8.45
C TYR A 83 -9.35 10.17 9.94
N GLU A 84 -10.09 11.15 10.41
CA GLU A 84 -10.51 11.25 11.83
C GLU A 84 -9.31 11.12 12.79
N GLY A 85 -8.23 11.81 12.48
CA GLY A 85 -7.02 11.81 13.30
C GLY A 85 -6.16 10.58 13.19
N LYS A 86 -6.52 9.64 12.33
CA LYS A 86 -5.76 8.40 12.11
C LYS A 86 -5.02 8.49 10.79
N ASN A 87 -3.73 8.21 10.82
CA ASN A 87 -2.91 8.22 9.61
C ASN A 87 -2.86 6.83 8.99
N TYR A 88 -2.97 6.78 7.68
CA TYR A 88 -2.83 5.53 6.94
C TYR A 88 -2.08 5.81 5.64
N LEU A 89 -1.65 4.75 4.98
CA LEU A 89 -0.79 4.87 3.82
C LEU A 89 -1.45 4.22 2.61
N LYS A 90 -1.34 4.88 1.47
CA LYS A 90 -1.85 4.36 0.21
C LYS A 90 -0.67 4.10 -0.71
N ILE A 91 -0.56 2.86 -1.20
CA ILE A 91 0.41 2.48 -2.21
C ILE A 91 -0.34 2.22 -3.49
N THR A 92 -0.07 3.01 -4.52
CA THR A 92 -0.71 2.84 -5.81
C THR A 92 0.27 2.19 -6.77
N ILE A 93 -0.14 1.09 -7.38
CA ILE A 93 0.65 0.36 -8.36
C ILE A 93 0.04 0.59 -9.72
N ALA A 94 0.76 1.29 -10.57
CA ALA A 94 0.33 1.53 -11.94
C ALA A 94 0.77 0.36 -12.82
N ARG A 95 0.15 0.27 -13.94
CA ARG A 95 0.54 -0.71 -14.89
C ARG A 95 0.93 -0.11 -16.22
#